data_dcd38108f548c0ce974959bbe5be9592
#
_entry.id   dcd38108f548c0ce974959bbe5be9592
#
_cell.length_a   1.000
_cell.length_b   1.000
_cell.length_c   1.000
_cell.angle_alpha   90.00
_cell.angle_beta   90.00
_cell.angle_gamma   90.00
#
_symmetry.space_group_name_H-M   'P 1'
#
loop_
_entity.id
_entity.type
_entity.pdbx_description
1 polymer ?
#
loop_
_entity_poly.entity_id
_entity_poly.type
_entity_poly.pdbx_seq_one_letter_code
_entity_poly.pdbx_strand_id
1 'polypeptide(L)'
;MRATIITAIIFFISLTGYTQAPTKVLNFKGRLFEISLKNNAEKILKTGTVKVFQDKSLCVFIEATHFGVYDFLLPLGHRYTLEFSGENMVSKKIEIDARRCPENLEKTAVDFDVVLFAKAAEIQFNSLNAPIAKYTWDPRIGILLNDDDYSFDQTKALKKEVRKAKKAITLAEK
;
A
#
# COMPACT_ATOMS: atom_id res chain seq x y z
N MET A 1 -13.94 76.40 10.96
CA MET A 1 -13.98 75.05 11.59
C MET A 1 -14.48 74.09 10.52
N ARG A 2 -13.59 73.25 9.97
CA ARG A 2 -13.92 72.23 8.96
C ARG A 2 -13.97 70.88 9.68
N ALA A 3 -15.14 70.26 9.73
CA ALA A 3 -15.35 68.94 10.28
C ALA A 3 -14.98 67.89 9.23
N THR A 4 -13.95 67.09 9.53
CA THR A 4 -13.51 65.99 8.66
C THR A 4 -14.29 64.73 9.11
N ILE A 5 -15.17 64.25 8.23
CA ILE A 5 -15.91 62.99 8.44
C ILE A 5 -14.98 61.86 7.99
N ILE A 6 -14.51 61.04 8.92
CA ILE A 6 -13.76 59.80 8.67
C ILE A 6 -14.79 58.69 8.49
N THR A 7 -14.98 58.26 7.26
CA THR A 7 -15.80 57.09 6.93
C THR A 7 -14.94 55.84 7.12
N ALA A 8 -15.16 55.08 8.20
CA ALA A 8 -14.53 53.79 8.42
C ALA A 8 -15.23 52.73 7.56
N ILE A 9 -14.56 52.30 6.49
CA ILE A 9 -15.00 51.16 5.69
C ILE A 9 -14.59 49.91 6.43
N ILE A 10 -15.56 49.26 7.08
CA ILE A 10 -15.38 47.92 7.68
C ILE A 10 -15.42 46.90 6.55
N PHE A 11 -14.24 46.39 6.17
CA PHE A 11 -14.09 45.29 5.22
C PHE A 11 -14.47 43.98 5.94
N PHE A 12 -15.72 43.53 5.79
CA PHE A 12 -16.15 42.20 6.22
C PHE A 12 -15.51 41.17 5.29
N ILE A 13 -14.35 40.64 5.68
CA ILE A 13 -13.80 39.44 5.06
C ILE A 13 -14.64 38.26 5.56
N SER A 14 -15.63 37.87 4.77
CA SER A 14 -16.34 36.60 4.93
C SER A 14 -15.36 35.47 4.69
N LEU A 15 -14.77 34.97 5.77
CA LEU A 15 -14.09 33.68 5.78
C LEU A 15 -15.15 32.60 5.53
N THR A 16 -15.41 32.31 4.26
CA THR A 16 -16.10 31.08 3.89
C THR A 16 -15.16 29.94 4.23
N GLY A 17 -15.26 29.46 5.47
CA GLY A 17 -14.63 28.24 5.88
C GLY A 17 -15.16 27.12 4.98
N TYR A 18 -14.36 26.67 4.03
CA TYR A 18 -14.63 25.43 3.35
C TYR A 18 -14.56 24.34 4.40
N THR A 19 -15.72 23.92 4.90
CA THR A 19 -15.84 22.69 5.66
C THR A 19 -15.53 21.58 4.68
N GLN A 20 -14.27 21.11 4.67
CA GLN A 20 -13.92 19.91 3.95
C GLN A 20 -14.79 18.79 4.53
N ALA A 21 -15.69 18.25 3.71
CA ALA A 21 -16.42 17.04 4.08
C ALA A 21 -15.38 16.00 4.56
N PRO A 22 -15.67 15.25 5.64
CA PRO A 22 -14.73 14.27 6.15
C PRO A 22 -14.34 13.33 5.01
N THR A 23 -13.07 13.37 4.62
CA THR A 23 -12.54 12.50 3.58
C THR A 23 -12.67 11.06 4.07
N LYS A 24 -13.51 10.29 3.42
CA LYS A 24 -13.73 8.89 3.76
C LYS A 24 -12.52 8.10 3.34
N VAL A 25 -12.05 7.24 4.22
CA VAL A 25 -10.74 6.62 4.08
C VAL A 25 -10.79 5.13 4.35
N LEU A 26 -9.96 4.39 3.61
CA LEU A 26 -9.55 3.04 3.96
C LEU A 26 -8.33 3.14 4.88
N ASN A 27 -8.37 2.46 6.01
CA ASN A 27 -7.22 2.35 6.89
C ASN A 27 -6.49 1.04 6.60
N PHE A 28 -5.27 1.16 6.07
CA PHE A 28 -4.39 0.02 5.81
C PHE A 28 -3.38 -0.12 6.93
N LYS A 29 -3.34 -1.30 7.54
CA LYS A 29 -2.35 -1.63 8.56
C LYS A 29 -1.89 -3.08 8.43
N GLY A 30 -0.72 -3.36 8.97
CA GLY A 30 -0.15 -4.70 8.97
C GLY A 30 1.33 -4.68 9.32
N ARG A 31 1.99 -5.81 9.04
CA ARG A 31 3.42 -5.98 9.30
C ARG A 31 4.16 -6.44 8.07
N LEU A 32 5.42 -6.03 8.01
CA LEU A 32 6.38 -6.52 7.03
C LEU A 32 7.27 -7.57 7.67
N PHE A 33 7.37 -8.68 6.98
CA PHE A 33 8.27 -9.78 7.34
C PHE A 33 9.27 -10.01 6.23
N GLU A 34 10.42 -10.54 6.57
CA GLU A 34 11.36 -11.11 5.61
C GLU A 34 11.43 -12.61 5.78
N ILE A 35 11.58 -13.33 4.68
CA ILE A 35 11.80 -14.77 4.68
C ILE A 35 13.11 -15.10 3.98
N SER A 36 13.92 -15.92 4.63
CA SER A 36 15.13 -16.48 4.04
C SER A 36 14.79 -17.59 3.07
N LEU A 37 15.26 -17.48 1.82
CA LEU A 37 15.10 -18.54 0.82
C LEU A 37 15.89 -19.80 1.16
N LYS A 38 16.91 -19.71 2.01
CA LYS A 38 17.77 -20.82 2.39
C LYS A 38 17.11 -21.78 3.38
N ASN A 39 16.55 -21.27 4.46
CA ASN A 39 16.04 -22.07 5.57
C ASN A 39 14.58 -21.83 5.90
N ASN A 40 13.86 -21.01 5.10
CA ASN A 40 12.48 -20.58 5.35
C ASN A 40 12.25 -19.88 6.70
N ALA A 41 13.31 -19.40 7.35
CA ALA A 41 13.15 -18.61 8.57
C ALA A 41 12.49 -17.27 8.24
N GLU A 42 11.40 -16.98 8.93
CA GLU A 42 10.67 -15.73 8.84
C GLU A 42 11.00 -14.87 10.05
N LYS A 43 11.23 -13.59 9.83
CA LYS A 43 11.44 -12.60 10.88
C LYS A 43 10.88 -11.25 10.50
N ILE A 44 10.66 -10.38 11.47
CA ILE A 44 10.18 -9.03 11.26
C ILE A 44 11.21 -8.24 10.43
N LEU A 45 10.73 -7.57 9.38
CA LEU A 45 11.54 -6.68 8.55
C LEU A 45 11.62 -5.30 9.22
N LYS A 46 12.79 -4.97 9.78
CA LYS A 46 12.98 -3.75 10.58
C LYS A 46 13.07 -2.46 9.76
N THR A 47 13.43 -2.56 8.47
CA THR A 47 13.67 -1.41 7.58
C THR A 47 12.85 -1.57 6.30
N GLY A 48 11.53 -1.67 6.47
CA GLY A 48 10.61 -1.81 5.36
C GLY A 48 9.97 -0.48 4.96
N THR A 49 9.57 -0.38 3.70
CA THR A 49 8.86 0.78 3.18
C THR A 49 7.63 0.38 2.40
N VAL A 50 6.61 1.22 2.44
CA VAL A 50 5.41 1.11 1.62
C VAL A 50 5.29 2.36 0.77
N LYS A 51 5.34 2.20 -0.56
CA LYS A 51 5.06 3.27 -1.52
C LYS A 51 3.66 3.09 -2.05
N VAL A 52 2.87 4.14 -1.98
CA VAL A 52 1.52 4.17 -2.50
C VAL A 52 1.49 5.00 -3.77
N PHE A 53 1.02 4.38 -4.85
CA PHE A 53 0.82 5.04 -6.13
C PHE A 53 -0.68 5.16 -6.38
N GLN A 54 -1.15 6.36 -6.65
CA GLN A 54 -2.48 6.65 -7.14
C GLN A 54 -2.39 6.93 -8.64
N ASP A 55 -3.09 6.15 -9.46
CA ASP A 55 -3.07 6.29 -10.92
C ASP A 55 -1.64 6.40 -11.52
N LYS A 56 -0.71 5.58 -11.01
CA LYS A 56 0.72 5.51 -11.34
C LYS A 56 1.59 6.64 -10.79
N SER A 57 1.03 7.64 -10.12
CA SER A 57 1.77 8.72 -9.47
C SER A 57 2.03 8.37 -8.01
N LEU A 58 3.27 8.51 -7.53
CA LEU A 58 3.59 8.33 -6.11
C LEU A 58 2.89 9.41 -5.30
N CYS A 59 2.03 9.01 -4.35
CA CYS A 59 1.30 9.93 -3.49
C CYS A 59 1.67 9.83 -2.01
N VAL A 60 2.08 8.66 -1.54
CA VAL A 60 2.46 8.43 -0.13
C VAL A 60 3.70 7.54 -0.06
N PHE A 61 4.58 7.85 0.87
CA PHE A 61 5.74 7.05 1.24
C PHE A 61 5.72 6.84 2.75
N ILE A 62 5.73 5.58 3.18
CA ILE A 62 5.66 5.20 4.58
C ILE A 62 6.88 4.33 4.91
N GLU A 63 7.58 4.68 5.97
CA GLU A 63 8.57 3.81 6.60
C GLU A 63 7.87 2.97 7.66
N ALA A 64 8.02 1.66 7.58
CA ALA A 64 7.55 0.78 8.64
C ALA A 64 8.37 1.01 9.90
N THR A 65 7.75 0.82 11.06
CA THR A 65 8.45 0.91 12.33
C THR A 65 9.52 -0.19 12.46
N HIS A 66 10.40 -0.08 13.46
CA HIS A 66 11.37 -1.14 13.77
C HIS A 66 10.74 -2.49 14.16
N PHE A 67 9.40 -2.52 14.39
CA PHE A 67 8.61 -3.75 14.52
C PHE A 67 7.95 -4.19 13.22
N GLY A 68 8.34 -3.60 12.09
CA GLY A 68 7.77 -3.88 10.77
C GLY A 68 6.34 -3.37 10.58
N VAL A 69 5.76 -2.65 11.54
CA VAL A 69 4.37 -2.18 11.47
C VAL A 69 4.23 -1.01 10.51
N TYR A 70 3.23 -1.07 9.65
CA TYR A 70 2.77 0.07 8.85
C TYR A 70 1.28 0.35 9.12
N ASP A 71 0.91 1.61 9.09
CA ASP A 71 -0.47 2.09 9.25
C ASP A 71 -0.63 3.41 8.47
N PHE A 72 -1.62 3.48 7.57
CA PHE A 72 -1.88 4.66 6.77
C PHE A 72 -3.30 4.70 6.23
N LEU A 73 -3.74 5.89 5.82
CA LEU A 73 -5.08 6.15 5.33
C LEU A 73 -5.04 6.43 3.82
N LEU A 74 -5.97 5.84 3.07
CA LEU A 74 -6.17 6.09 1.65
C LEU A 74 -7.58 6.64 1.40
N PRO A 75 -7.73 7.78 0.73
CA PRO A 75 -9.03 8.28 0.28
C PRO A 75 -9.79 7.25 -0.56
N LEU A 76 -11.12 7.22 -0.44
CA LEU A 76 -11.96 6.43 -1.34
C LEU A 76 -12.01 7.03 -2.75
N GLY A 77 -12.53 6.29 -3.71
CA GLY A 77 -12.78 6.78 -5.07
C GLY A 77 -11.61 6.65 -6.05
N HIS A 78 -10.50 6.03 -5.64
CA HIS A 78 -9.31 5.90 -6.47
C HIS A 78 -8.85 4.46 -6.64
N ARG A 79 -7.94 4.25 -7.60
CA ARG A 79 -7.18 3.00 -7.73
C ARG A 79 -5.77 3.23 -7.19
N TYR A 80 -5.31 2.29 -6.38
CA TYR A 80 -3.99 2.35 -5.76
C TYR A 80 -3.15 1.14 -6.11
N THR A 81 -1.84 1.35 -6.23
CA THR A 81 -0.84 0.30 -6.19
C THR A 81 0.03 0.51 -4.97
N LEU A 82 0.05 -0.47 -4.09
CA LEU A 82 0.93 -0.50 -2.92
C LEU A 82 2.18 -1.31 -3.28
N GLU A 83 3.36 -0.70 -3.16
CA GLU A 83 4.64 -1.38 -3.35
C GLU A 83 5.35 -1.50 -2.00
N PHE A 84 5.52 -2.73 -1.56
CA PHE A 84 6.23 -3.09 -0.34
C PHE A 84 7.66 -3.44 -0.67
N SER A 85 8.61 -2.82 0.02
CA SER A 85 10.04 -3.01 -0.22
C SER A 85 10.84 -2.96 1.07
N GLY A 86 12.09 -3.38 1.01
CA GLY A 86 13.06 -3.30 2.09
C GLY A 86 14.47 -3.36 1.52
N GLU A 87 15.44 -3.05 2.35
CA GLU A 87 16.84 -3.14 1.98
C GLU A 87 17.19 -4.60 1.62
N ASN A 88 17.79 -4.80 0.45
CA ASN A 88 18.12 -6.13 -0.08
C ASN A 88 16.93 -7.10 -0.20
N MET A 89 15.69 -6.58 -0.29
CA MET A 89 14.48 -7.37 -0.47
C MET A 89 13.93 -7.24 -1.90
N VAL A 90 13.27 -8.29 -2.36
CA VAL A 90 12.49 -8.26 -3.59
C VAL A 90 11.14 -7.60 -3.30
N SER A 91 10.84 -6.51 -4.01
CA SER A 91 9.59 -5.78 -3.81
C SER A 91 8.37 -6.58 -4.24
N LYS A 92 7.25 -6.37 -3.56
CA LYS A 92 5.94 -6.92 -3.91
C LYS A 92 4.94 -5.80 -4.10
N LYS A 93 3.98 -6.01 -5.00
CA LYS A 93 2.92 -5.05 -5.28
C LYS A 93 1.54 -5.66 -5.01
N ILE A 94 0.62 -4.82 -4.56
CA ILE A 94 -0.80 -5.13 -4.42
C ILE A 94 -1.58 -4.01 -5.11
N GLU A 95 -2.61 -4.36 -5.87
CA GLU A 95 -3.52 -3.39 -6.48
C GLU A 95 -4.83 -3.34 -5.70
N ILE A 96 -5.36 -2.13 -5.48
CA ILE A 96 -6.60 -1.89 -4.76
C ILE A 96 -7.46 -0.95 -5.58
N ASP A 97 -8.65 -1.41 -5.96
CA ASP A 97 -9.64 -0.60 -6.66
C ASP A 97 -10.75 -0.16 -5.68
N ALA A 98 -10.59 1.05 -5.12
CA ALA A 98 -11.54 1.66 -4.21
C ALA A 98 -12.51 2.65 -4.90
N ARG A 99 -12.56 2.68 -6.24
CA ARG A 99 -13.40 3.64 -7.00
C ARG A 99 -14.89 3.43 -6.80
N ARG A 100 -15.31 2.22 -6.48
CA ARG A 100 -16.73 1.86 -6.27
C ARG A 100 -17.11 1.81 -4.79
N CYS A 101 -16.22 2.14 -3.89
CA CYS A 101 -16.55 2.24 -2.48
C CYS A 101 -17.59 3.34 -2.26
N PRO A 102 -18.69 3.04 -1.55
CA PRO A 102 -19.76 4.01 -1.35
C PRO A 102 -19.29 5.13 -0.41
N GLU A 103 -19.80 6.32 -0.66
CA GLU A 103 -19.42 7.49 0.12
C GLU A 103 -19.87 7.45 1.59
N ASN A 104 -20.85 6.63 1.95
CA ASN A 104 -21.31 6.46 3.34
C ASN A 104 -20.55 5.38 4.11
N LEU A 105 -19.45 4.84 3.54
CA LEU A 105 -18.63 3.85 4.22
C LEU A 105 -17.94 4.52 5.42
N GLU A 106 -18.25 4.08 6.60
CA GLU A 106 -17.45 4.41 7.78
C GLU A 106 -16.05 3.80 7.62
N LYS A 107 -15.08 4.28 8.39
CA LYS A 107 -13.68 3.86 8.33
C LYS A 107 -13.55 2.32 8.25
N THR A 108 -13.16 1.81 7.09
CA THR A 108 -12.90 0.38 6.89
C THR A 108 -11.43 0.09 7.12
N ALA A 109 -11.14 -0.79 8.05
CA ALA A 109 -9.78 -1.29 8.27
C ALA A 109 -9.51 -2.47 7.33
N VAL A 110 -8.33 -2.45 6.70
CA VAL A 110 -7.81 -3.54 5.88
C VAL A 110 -6.50 -3.98 6.48
N ASP A 111 -6.51 -5.17 7.08
CA ASP A 111 -5.35 -5.75 7.74
C ASP A 111 -4.71 -6.80 6.85
N PHE A 112 -3.43 -6.67 6.55
CA PHE A 112 -2.68 -7.76 5.91
C PHE A 112 -1.18 -7.66 6.19
N ASP A 113 -0.57 -8.80 6.40
CA ASP A 113 0.86 -8.92 6.57
C ASP A 113 1.53 -9.26 5.23
N VAL A 114 2.72 -8.71 5.01
CA VAL A 114 3.47 -8.90 3.76
C VAL A 114 4.82 -9.52 4.06
N VAL A 115 5.06 -10.69 3.45
CA VAL A 115 6.36 -11.39 3.55
C VAL A 115 7.18 -11.09 2.30
N LEU A 116 8.35 -10.50 2.46
CA LEU A 116 9.31 -10.23 1.39
C LEU A 116 10.42 -11.29 1.38
N PHE A 117 11.02 -11.52 0.20
CA PHE A 117 12.17 -12.41 0.05
C PHE A 117 13.45 -11.60 -0.01
N ALA A 118 14.52 -12.10 0.61
CA ALA A 118 15.85 -11.56 0.38
C ALA A 118 16.24 -11.71 -1.11
N LYS A 119 16.85 -10.66 -1.67
CA LYS A 119 17.43 -10.73 -3.03
C LYS A 119 18.54 -11.76 -3.03
N ALA A 120 18.50 -12.67 -4.00
CA ALA A 120 19.63 -13.54 -4.32
C ALA A 120 20.28 -12.97 -5.59
N ALA A 121 21.60 -12.84 -5.61
CA ALA A 121 22.37 -12.00 -6.51
C ALA A 121 22.08 -12.20 -8.02
N GLU A 122 21.55 -13.33 -8.44
CA GLU A 122 21.33 -13.66 -9.87
C GLU A 122 19.89 -14.09 -10.19
N ILE A 123 18.94 -13.95 -9.24
CA ILE A 123 17.60 -14.48 -9.42
C ILE A 123 16.61 -13.34 -9.64
N GLN A 124 15.99 -13.35 -10.81
CA GLN A 124 14.90 -12.45 -11.14
C GLN A 124 13.56 -13.16 -10.91
N PHE A 125 12.68 -12.47 -10.16
CA PHE A 125 11.29 -12.89 -9.93
C PHE A 125 10.36 -12.13 -10.87
N ASN A 126 10.19 -12.65 -12.08
CA ASN A 126 9.40 -11.99 -13.13
C ASN A 126 7.91 -11.89 -12.75
N SER A 127 7.39 -12.85 -11.98
CA SER A 127 6.01 -12.81 -11.47
C SER A 127 5.75 -11.60 -10.56
N LEU A 128 6.78 -11.02 -9.95
CA LEU A 128 6.65 -9.84 -9.08
C LEU A 128 6.68 -8.50 -9.84
N ASN A 129 6.85 -8.50 -11.15
CA ASN A 129 6.66 -7.31 -11.98
C ASN A 129 5.18 -6.87 -12.00
N ALA A 130 4.25 -7.81 -11.87
CA ALA A 130 2.83 -7.58 -11.70
C ALA A 130 2.43 -7.60 -10.21
N PRO A 131 1.28 -7.04 -9.82
CA PRO A 131 0.73 -7.21 -8.48
C PRO A 131 0.56 -8.68 -8.10
N ILE A 132 0.84 -9.05 -6.86
CA ILE A 132 0.62 -10.42 -6.36
C ILE A 132 -0.84 -10.69 -5.98
N ALA A 133 -1.60 -9.63 -5.71
CA ALA A 133 -3.03 -9.68 -5.39
C ALA A 133 -3.71 -8.41 -5.90
N LYS A 134 -5.01 -8.55 -6.20
CA LYS A 134 -5.89 -7.44 -6.58
C LYS A 134 -7.13 -7.47 -5.71
N TYR A 135 -7.45 -6.32 -5.14
CA TYR A 135 -8.63 -6.13 -4.32
C TYR A 135 -9.59 -5.17 -5.00
N THR A 136 -10.86 -5.53 -5.04
CA THR A 136 -11.93 -4.70 -5.62
C THR A 136 -13.09 -4.63 -4.65
N TRP A 137 -13.72 -3.47 -4.52
CA TRP A 137 -14.92 -3.30 -3.71
C TRP A 137 -16.09 -4.10 -4.27
N ASP A 138 -16.68 -4.98 -3.46
CA ASP A 138 -17.95 -5.63 -3.76
C ASP A 138 -19.11 -4.91 -3.04
N PRO A 139 -20.00 -4.21 -3.77
CA PRO A 139 -21.09 -3.46 -3.16
C PRO A 139 -22.18 -4.35 -2.53
N ARG A 140 -22.23 -5.64 -2.87
CA ARG A 140 -23.23 -6.57 -2.34
C ARG A 140 -22.96 -6.97 -0.90
N ILE A 141 -21.69 -7.08 -0.54
CA ILE A 141 -21.25 -7.51 0.79
C ILE A 141 -20.49 -6.40 1.56
N GLY A 142 -20.21 -5.27 0.89
CA GLY A 142 -19.67 -4.08 1.54
C GLY A 142 -18.20 -4.20 1.99
N ILE A 143 -17.39 -5.00 1.31
CA ILE A 143 -15.98 -5.19 1.63
C ILE A 143 -15.10 -5.19 0.38
N LEU A 144 -13.79 -5.02 0.57
CA LEU A 144 -12.78 -5.28 -0.45
C LEU A 144 -12.57 -6.80 -0.58
N LEU A 145 -12.84 -7.33 -1.77
CA LEU A 145 -12.60 -8.72 -2.12
C LEU A 145 -11.31 -8.88 -2.90
N ASN A 146 -10.56 -9.91 -2.54
CA ASN A 146 -9.44 -10.37 -3.35
C ASN A 146 -9.96 -11.04 -4.63
N ASP A 147 -9.28 -10.82 -5.74
CA ASP A 147 -9.42 -11.63 -6.95
C ASP A 147 -8.64 -12.95 -6.73
N ASP A 148 -9.36 -13.96 -6.26
CA ASP A 148 -8.76 -15.23 -5.84
C ASP A 148 -8.13 -15.99 -7.01
N ASP A 149 -8.74 -15.95 -8.20
CA ASP A 149 -8.21 -16.62 -9.41
C ASP A 149 -6.88 -15.96 -9.82
N TYR A 150 -6.86 -14.62 -9.89
CA TYR A 150 -5.64 -13.87 -10.18
C TYR A 150 -4.54 -14.14 -9.15
N SER A 151 -4.87 -14.07 -7.86
CA SER A 151 -3.94 -14.26 -6.76
C SER A 151 -3.39 -15.69 -6.69
N PHE A 152 -4.24 -16.69 -7.03
CA PHE A 152 -3.82 -18.09 -7.15
C PHE A 152 -2.78 -18.27 -8.26
N ASP A 153 -3.04 -17.74 -9.46
CA ASP A 153 -2.12 -17.86 -10.59
C ASP A 153 -0.78 -17.14 -10.31
N GLN A 154 -0.81 -15.95 -9.74
CA GLN A 154 0.40 -15.22 -9.33
C GLN A 154 1.18 -15.99 -8.26
N THR A 155 0.49 -16.55 -7.27
CA THR A 155 1.13 -17.36 -6.21
C THR A 155 1.77 -18.62 -6.78
N LYS A 156 1.12 -19.27 -7.74
CA LYS A 156 1.64 -20.48 -8.42
C LYS A 156 2.90 -20.14 -9.23
N ALA A 157 2.89 -19.03 -9.98
CA ALA A 157 4.05 -18.57 -10.73
C ALA A 157 5.22 -18.25 -9.78
N LEU A 158 4.97 -17.50 -8.72
CA LEU A 158 5.96 -17.13 -7.71
C LEU A 158 6.55 -18.37 -7.00
N LYS A 159 5.72 -19.34 -6.62
CA LYS A 159 6.21 -20.60 -6.01
C LYS A 159 7.17 -21.36 -6.93
N LYS A 160 6.92 -21.35 -8.25
CA LYS A 160 7.81 -21.97 -9.24
C LYS A 160 9.17 -21.25 -9.30
N GLU A 161 9.17 -19.91 -9.30
CA GLU A 161 10.38 -19.09 -9.28
C GLU A 161 11.18 -19.27 -7.99
N VAL A 162 10.50 -19.26 -6.83
CA VAL A 162 11.12 -19.52 -5.52
C VAL A 162 11.80 -20.90 -5.46
N ARG A 163 11.17 -21.93 -6.03
CA ARG A 163 11.78 -23.27 -6.08
C ARG A 163 13.06 -23.28 -6.94
N LYS A 164 13.06 -22.57 -8.06
CA LYS A 164 14.27 -22.43 -8.91
C LYS A 164 15.37 -21.69 -8.16
N ALA A 165 15.00 -20.59 -7.47
CA ALA A 165 15.91 -19.80 -6.65
C ALA A 165 16.60 -20.64 -5.56
N LYS A 166 15.84 -21.43 -4.82
CA LYS A 166 16.39 -22.31 -3.78
C LYS A 166 17.37 -23.34 -4.34
N LYS A 167 17.05 -23.94 -5.49
CA LYS A 167 17.97 -24.90 -6.15
C LYS A 167 19.28 -24.22 -6.55
N ALA A 168 19.22 -23.01 -7.12
CA ALA A 168 20.42 -22.28 -7.52
C ALA A 168 21.32 -21.95 -6.31
N ILE A 169 20.74 -21.47 -5.21
CA ILE A 169 21.48 -21.20 -3.95
C ILE A 169 22.17 -22.46 -3.44
N THR A 170 21.45 -23.61 -3.39
CA THR A 170 22.03 -24.89 -2.91
C THR A 170 23.17 -25.39 -3.80
N LEU A 171 23.12 -25.12 -5.12
CA LEU A 171 24.18 -25.50 -6.04
C LEU A 171 25.43 -24.63 -5.93
N ALA A 172 25.25 -23.34 -5.62
CA ALA A 172 26.36 -22.40 -5.47
C ALA A 172 27.15 -22.59 -4.14
N GLU A 173 26.60 -23.31 -3.18
CA GLU A 173 27.23 -23.62 -1.89
C GLU A 173 28.01 -24.95 -1.86
N LYS A 174 28.02 -25.69 -2.97
CA LYS A 174 28.79 -26.93 -3.13
C LYS A 174 30.10 -26.69 -3.90
#